data_d3978c6ca7e21514c1091c0982030122
#
_entry.id   d3978c6ca7e21514c1091c0982030122
#
_cell.length_a   1.000
_cell.length_b   1.000
_cell.length_c   1.000
_cell.angle_alpha   90.00
_cell.angle_beta   90.00
_cell.angle_gamma   90.00
#
_symmetry.space_group_name_H-M   'P 1'
#
loop_
_entity.id
_entity.type
_entity.pdbx_description
1 polymer ?
#
loop_
_entity_poly.entity_id
_entity_poly.type
_entity_poly.pdbx_seq_one_letter_code
_entity_poly.pdbx_strand_id
1 'polypeptide(L)'
;NTSKLVQDKPLILTIDRENNIFLENKPIDPALLVDQIKNVISNKSTDILVISADKEIAYGEVVDVIDQIRSIEKLRIGMSTDKLTY
;
A
#
# COMPACT_ATOMS: atom_id res chain seq x y z
N ASN A 1 -0.78 19.85 -21.15
CA ASN A 1 -0.59 19.74 -20.94
C ASN A 1 -0.34 19.09 -20.24
N THR A 2 -0.15 18.71 -20.11
CA THR A 2 0.27 18.16 -19.60
C THR A 2 0.18 17.90 -18.47
N SER A 3 -0.01 18.10 -18.07
CA SER A 3 -0.09 18.07 -17.00
C SER A 3 -0.60 17.07 -16.42
N LYS A 4 -1.15 16.61 -16.67
CA LYS A 4 -1.71 15.81 -16.15
C LYS A 4 -1.06 14.87 -15.79
N LEU A 5 -0.57 14.70 -15.98
CA LEU A 5 -0.02 13.86 -15.75
C LEU A 5 0.42 13.69 -14.62
N VAL A 6 0.36 13.81 -14.25
CA VAL A 6 0.91 13.80 -13.35
C VAL A 6 0.68 13.40 -12.25
N GLN A 7 0.12 13.34 -12.14
CA GLN A 7 -0.15 13.26 -11.10
C GLN A 7 -0.50 12.17 -10.46
N ASP A 8 -0.29 11.19 -10.78
CA ASP A 8 -0.61 10.04 -10.14
C ASP A 8 0.31 9.74 -9.05
N LYS A 9 0.06 10.28 -7.92
CA LYS A 9 0.84 9.96 -6.80
C LYS A 9 0.45 8.59 -6.34
N PRO A 10 1.40 7.73 -6.00
CA PRO A 10 1.06 6.42 -5.49
C PRO A 10 0.44 6.52 -4.11
N LEU A 11 -0.38 5.57 -3.77
CA LEU A 11 -0.86 5.46 -2.41
C LEU A 11 0.21 4.76 -1.60
N ILE A 12 0.37 5.16 -0.36
CA ILE A 12 1.37 4.55 0.50
C ILE A 12 0.68 3.75 1.59
N LEU A 13 0.98 2.47 1.64
CA LEU A 13 0.47 1.60 2.69
C LEU A 13 1.65 1.28 3.59
N THR A 14 1.58 1.67 4.83
CA THR A 14 2.67 1.47 5.77
C THR A 14 2.33 0.37 6.74
N ILE A 15 3.29 -0.51 6.99
CA ILE A 15 3.12 -1.57 7.97
C ILE A 15 4.24 -1.42 8.96
N ASP A 16 3.90 -1.20 10.23
CA ASP A 16 4.94 -1.01 11.22
C ASP A 16 5.33 -2.34 11.85
N ARG A 17 6.31 -2.33 12.72
CA ARG A 17 6.84 -3.56 13.27
C ARG A 17 5.86 -4.27 14.19
N GLU A 18 4.79 -3.62 14.56
CA GLU A 18 3.77 -4.24 15.37
C GLU A 18 2.59 -4.70 14.54
N ASN A 19 2.77 -4.72 13.22
CA ASN A 19 1.74 -5.13 12.27
C ASN A 19 0.56 -4.19 12.19
N ASN A 20 0.74 -2.96 12.60
CA ASN A 20 -0.29 -1.96 12.41
C ASN A 20 -0.20 -1.48 10.98
N ILE A 21 -1.33 -1.32 10.34
CA ILE A 21 -1.38 -0.94 8.94
C ILE A 21 -1.97 0.45 8.81
N PHE A 22 -1.30 1.28 8.04
CA PHE A 22 -1.75 2.65 7.84
C PHE A 22 -1.85 2.92 6.35
N LEU A 23 -2.94 3.51 5.93
CA LEU A 23 -3.08 3.90 4.54
C LEU A 23 -3.07 5.41 4.50
N GLU A 24 -2.06 5.97 3.86
CA GLU A 24 -1.88 7.42 3.78
C GLU A 24 -1.90 8.02 5.19
N ASN A 25 -1.21 7.37 6.10
CA ASN A 25 -1.06 7.82 7.48
C ASN A 25 -2.30 7.67 8.37
N LYS A 26 -3.31 6.99 7.87
CA LYS A 26 -4.48 6.72 8.68
C LYS A 26 -4.53 5.26 9.02
N PRO A 27 -4.70 4.92 10.29
CA PRO A 27 -4.73 3.50 10.66
C PRO A 27 -5.95 2.83 10.06
N ILE A 28 -5.78 1.61 9.62
CA ILE A 28 -6.91 0.87 9.10
C ILE A 28 -6.97 -0.51 9.74
N ASP A 29 -8.18 -0.99 9.85
CA ASP A 29 -8.44 -2.30 10.39
C ASP A 29 -8.03 -3.33 9.34
N PRO A 30 -7.20 -4.30 9.67
CA PRO A 30 -6.79 -5.30 8.69
C PRO A 30 -7.96 -6.03 8.04
N ALA A 31 -9.06 -6.16 8.75
CA ALA A 31 -10.22 -6.84 8.19
C ALA A 31 -10.88 -6.02 7.09
N LEU A 32 -10.60 -4.73 7.04
CA LEU A 32 -11.19 -3.85 6.04
C LEU A 32 -10.17 -3.40 5.01
N LEU A 33 -9.02 -4.02 4.99
CA LEU A 33 -7.91 -3.58 4.17
C LEU A 33 -8.29 -3.42 2.69
N VAL A 34 -8.84 -4.46 2.10
CA VAL A 34 -9.15 -4.44 0.68
C VAL A 34 -10.21 -3.39 0.38
N ASP A 35 -11.24 -3.32 1.21
CA ASP A 35 -12.31 -2.35 0.98
C ASP A 35 -11.82 -0.93 1.10
N GLN A 36 -10.97 -0.66 2.07
CA GLN A 36 -10.45 0.67 2.25
C GLN A 36 -9.56 1.08 1.08
N ILE A 37 -8.75 0.16 0.59
CA ILE A 37 -7.89 0.48 -0.54
C ILE A 37 -8.72 0.73 -1.78
N LYS A 38 -9.72 -0.10 -2.03
CA LYS A 38 -10.59 0.11 -3.19
C LYS A 38 -11.27 1.47 -3.14
N ASN A 39 -11.69 1.84 -1.96
CA ASN A 39 -12.38 3.10 -1.79
C ASN A 39 -11.46 4.28 -2.10
N VAL A 40 -10.25 4.24 -1.61
CA VAL A 40 -9.32 5.34 -1.85
C VAL A 40 -8.89 5.38 -3.31
N ILE A 41 -8.68 4.22 -3.94
CA ILE A 41 -8.33 4.18 -5.34
C ILE A 41 -9.42 4.83 -6.19
N SER A 42 -10.66 4.51 -5.88
CA SER A 42 -11.76 5.09 -6.61
C SER A 42 -11.78 6.59 -6.48
N ASN A 43 -11.52 7.09 -5.29
CA ASN A 43 -11.58 8.51 -5.05
C ASN A 43 -10.40 9.28 -5.60
N LYS A 44 -9.23 8.66 -5.63
CA LYS A 44 -8.03 9.37 -6.04
C LYS A 44 -7.56 9.07 -7.43
N SER A 45 -8.22 8.19 -8.10
CA SER A 45 -7.88 7.87 -9.48
C SER A 45 -6.44 7.42 -9.67
N THR A 46 -5.93 6.68 -8.72
CA THR A 46 -4.59 6.16 -8.84
C THR A 46 -4.66 4.65 -8.86
N ASP A 47 -3.71 4.02 -9.52
CA ASP A 47 -3.67 2.57 -9.58
C ASP A 47 -2.34 2.03 -9.05
N ILE A 48 -1.58 2.86 -8.36
CA ILE A 48 -0.30 2.43 -7.84
C ILE A 48 -0.30 2.48 -6.33
N LEU A 49 0.04 1.36 -5.70
CA LEU A 49 0.14 1.30 -4.26
C LEU A 49 1.56 0.89 -3.91
N VAL A 50 2.19 1.63 -3.04
CA VAL A 50 3.53 1.29 -2.59
C VAL A 50 3.43 0.84 -1.14
N ILE A 51 3.96 -0.33 -0.84
CA ILE A 51 3.97 -0.83 0.52
C ILE A 51 5.29 -0.47 1.16
N SER A 52 5.21 0.24 2.27
CA SER A 52 6.39 0.64 3.01
C SER A 52 6.36 -0.15 4.31
N ALA A 53 7.29 -1.04 4.51
CA ALA A 53 7.30 -1.89 5.69
C ALA A 53 8.54 -1.66 6.51
N ASP A 54 8.38 -1.71 7.82
CA ASP A 54 9.50 -1.57 8.72
C ASP A 54 10.39 -2.79 8.51
N LYS A 55 11.68 -2.56 8.52
CA LYS A 55 12.62 -3.64 8.24
C LYS A 55 12.56 -4.75 9.27
N GLU A 56 11.98 -4.49 10.41
CA GLU A 56 11.89 -5.49 11.43
C GLU A 56 10.62 -6.32 11.38
N ILE A 57 9.78 -6.06 10.42
CA ILE A 57 8.57 -6.82 10.32
C ILE A 57 8.88 -8.14 9.66
N ALA A 58 8.19 -9.18 10.05
CA ALA A 58 8.42 -10.48 9.45
C ALA A 58 7.97 -10.47 8.00
N TYR A 59 8.78 -11.04 7.14
CA TYR A 59 8.48 -11.06 5.73
C TYR A 59 7.12 -11.70 5.44
N GLY A 60 6.75 -12.72 6.21
CA GLY A 60 5.47 -13.38 6.02
C GLY A 60 4.28 -12.45 6.20
N GLU A 61 4.42 -11.46 7.08
CA GLU A 61 3.32 -10.52 7.28
C GLU A 61 3.14 -9.64 6.07
N VAL A 62 4.24 -9.27 5.45
CA VAL A 62 4.16 -8.45 4.25
C VAL A 62 3.54 -9.27 3.12
N VAL A 63 3.93 -10.53 3.00
CA VAL A 63 3.38 -11.38 1.96
C VAL A 63 1.89 -11.58 2.14
N ASP A 64 1.43 -11.72 3.38
CA ASP A 64 0.01 -11.84 3.64
C ASP A 64 -0.76 -10.62 3.17
N VAL A 65 -0.23 -9.45 3.42
CA VAL A 65 -0.87 -8.23 2.99
C VAL A 65 -0.91 -8.18 1.47
N ILE A 66 0.20 -8.50 0.84
CA ILE A 66 0.26 -8.49 -0.62
C ILE A 66 -0.76 -9.46 -1.19
N ASP A 67 -0.86 -10.65 -0.61
CA ASP A 67 -1.82 -11.63 -1.10
C ASP A 67 -3.25 -11.12 -1.06
N GLN A 68 -3.59 -10.38 -0.03
CA GLN A 68 -4.93 -9.86 0.07
C GLN A 68 -5.20 -8.78 -0.97
N ILE A 69 -4.26 -7.88 -1.16
CA ILE A 69 -4.53 -6.75 -2.04
C ILE A 69 -4.30 -7.06 -3.50
N ARG A 70 -3.60 -8.14 -3.81
CA ARG A 70 -3.39 -8.47 -5.21
C ARG A 70 -4.69 -8.90 -5.89
N SER A 71 -5.74 -9.14 -5.14
CA SER A 71 -7.02 -9.46 -5.73
C SER A 71 -7.68 -8.23 -6.34
N ILE A 72 -7.18 -7.04 -6.04
CA ILE A 72 -7.76 -5.83 -6.57
C ILE A 72 -7.30 -5.67 -8.02
N GLU A 73 -8.25 -5.63 -8.92
CA GLU A 73 -7.93 -5.55 -10.33
C GLU A 73 -7.29 -4.25 -10.69
N LYS A 74 -6.35 -4.32 -11.60
CA LYS A 74 -5.69 -3.15 -12.15
C LYS A 74 -4.83 -2.38 -11.16
N LEU A 75 -4.60 -2.93 -9.99
CA LEU A 75 -3.76 -2.27 -9.02
C LEU A 75 -2.33 -2.72 -9.21
N ARG A 76 -1.42 -1.79 -9.32
CA ARG A 76 0.00 -2.08 -9.41
C ARG A 76 0.61 -1.89 -8.04
N ILE A 77 1.39 -2.87 -7.61
CA ILE A 77 1.93 -2.86 -6.26
C ILE A 77 3.43 -2.76 -6.30
N GLY A 78 3.98 -1.81 -5.58
CA GLY A 78 5.41 -1.67 -5.44
C GLY A 78 5.79 -1.83 -3.99
N MET A 79 7.06 -2.06 -3.74
CA MET A 79 7.55 -2.19 -2.38
C MET A 79 8.63 -1.18 -2.14
N SER A 80 8.62 -0.62 -0.94
CA SER A 80 9.68 0.28 -0.56
C SER A 80 10.01 0.00 0.87
N THR A 81 11.21 -0.45 1.16
CA THR A 81 11.61 -0.57 2.53
C THR A 81 12.93 0.11 2.65
N ASP A 82 13.08 0.87 3.69
CA ASP A 82 14.24 1.62 3.85
C ASP A 82 15.45 0.83 3.86
N LYS A 83 15.39 -0.31 4.30
CA LYS A 83 16.55 -1.02 4.51
C LYS A 83 16.61 -2.26 3.83
N LEU A 84 16.05 -2.31 2.68
CA LEU A 84 16.18 -3.43 1.92
C LEU A 84 17.43 -3.54 1.29
N THR A 85 18.29 -2.71 1.52
CA THR A 85 19.51 -2.82 0.91
C THR A 85 20.30 -3.78 1.62
N TYR A 86 21.03 -4.47 1.03
CA TYR A 86 21.97 -5.35 1.64
C TYR A 86 23.29 -5.19 1.02
#